data_e6b5989787aa7cb5b685a1b77c9c7850
#
_entry.id   e6b5989787aa7cb5b685a1b77c9c7850
#
_cell.length_a   1.000
_cell.length_b   1.000
_cell.length_c   1.000
_cell.angle_alpha   90.00
_cell.angle_beta   90.00
_cell.angle_gamma   90.00
#
_symmetry.space_group_name_H-M   'P 1'
#
loop_
_entity.id
_entity.type
_entity.pdbx_description
1 polymer ?
#
loop_
_entity_poly.entity_id
_entity_poly.type
_entity_poly.pdbx_seq_one_letter_code
_entity_poly.pdbx_strand_id
1 'polypeptide(L)'
;MKILLVRPPRVKQAVTLGEFMFCEPIGLEMVYAVLMDRHEIKILDMMIENTLEKELETFKPHVVGITSLCIDVNMVKSIACKVKEINSGIIVIAGGTQAFLNLSSFYDINIDHVFKYTTRDNLNLLFDALESKKELHLIDGIHSKVNQYRSTNVFGRNEYIIPNRLSTQKYRQHYSYLGYKPCAIMQTSLGCSSNCDFCLRWRIEGAKENDIDLECVMNQIKDIQEDSIMFYDNNFLNNRDRLEKFCDLIEQNNIVKNFICYGSVKSIISHPETIKRLGKCGLKAVLVGYETFSEKELADYKKKSTVEDNYKASKILKEAKIDCWASFMLHPDWDTKDFKNFRSFVKKLKPEITTFCPLTPFPNLPMYQKYKDRLLLRIEDYEMWSFSKVSIKPSKISLSRYYFEILKFILFVNLRLNSASYMINRFGFMTLIRITKGSIKILPLYIKLMLEVRKS
;
A
#
# COMPACT_ATOMS: atom_id res chain seq x y z
N MET A 1 -19.49 11.04 21.52
CA MET A 1 -19.58 9.55 21.52
C MET A 1 -18.23 8.91 21.84
N LYS A 2 -18.18 7.59 22.16
CA LYS A 2 -16.93 6.79 22.23
C LYS A 2 -16.77 6.01 20.93
N ILE A 3 -15.62 6.14 20.28
CA ILE A 3 -15.33 5.56 18.96
C ILE A 3 -14.08 4.70 19.04
N LEU A 4 -14.16 3.45 18.63
CA LEU A 4 -13.01 2.56 18.48
C LEU A 4 -12.71 2.36 16.99
N LEU A 5 -11.57 2.85 16.54
CA LEU A 5 -11.07 2.66 15.18
C LEU A 5 -10.16 1.44 15.14
N VAL A 6 -10.45 0.48 14.28
CA VAL A 6 -9.77 -0.83 14.27
C VAL A 6 -9.06 -1.06 12.94
N ARG A 7 -7.78 -1.40 13.02
CA ARG A 7 -7.04 -2.03 11.93
C ARG A 7 -7.06 -3.54 12.12
N PRO A 8 -7.61 -4.33 11.17
CA PRO A 8 -7.68 -5.78 11.31
C PRO A 8 -6.31 -6.45 11.47
N PRO A 9 -6.25 -7.63 12.10
CA PRO A 9 -5.04 -8.41 12.17
C PRO A 9 -4.64 -8.92 10.78
N ARG A 10 -3.37 -9.29 10.64
CA ARG A 10 -2.83 -9.79 9.38
C ARG A 10 -3.43 -11.13 8.99
N VAL A 11 -3.86 -11.27 7.74
CA VAL A 11 -4.37 -12.52 7.20
C VAL A 11 -3.21 -13.50 6.99
N LYS A 12 -3.31 -14.72 7.55
CA LYS A 12 -2.23 -15.73 7.52
C LYS A 12 -1.85 -16.17 6.11
N GLN A 13 -2.78 -16.09 5.16
CA GLN A 13 -2.59 -16.56 3.77
C GLN A 13 -1.93 -15.49 2.88
N ALA A 14 -1.92 -14.26 3.30
CA ALA A 14 -1.19 -13.23 2.59
C ALA A 14 0.31 -13.41 2.86
N VAL A 15 1.08 -13.68 1.81
CA VAL A 15 2.53 -13.47 1.86
C VAL A 15 2.71 -11.98 2.03
N THR A 16 2.79 -11.58 3.26
CA THR A 16 2.93 -10.18 3.58
C THR A 16 4.41 -9.85 3.54
N LEU A 17 4.74 -8.80 2.81
CA LEU A 17 5.96 -8.05 3.02
C LEU A 17 6.02 -7.43 4.43
N GLY A 18 5.27 -7.95 5.36
CA GLY A 18 5.05 -7.36 6.66
C GLY A 18 6.23 -7.38 7.61
N GLU A 19 7.22 -8.19 7.30
CA GLU A 19 8.52 -8.05 7.94
C GLU A 19 9.29 -6.86 7.34
N PHE A 20 8.86 -6.35 6.17
CA PHE A 20 9.50 -5.29 5.42
C PHE A 20 8.70 -3.99 5.40
N MET A 21 7.40 -4.08 5.24
CA MET A 21 6.50 -2.94 5.09
C MET A 21 5.38 -3.05 6.13
N PHE A 22 5.62 -2.48 7.28
CA PHE A 22 4.67 -2.42 8.37
C PHE A 22 4.33 -0.97 8.68
N CYS A 23 3.55 -0.35 7.79
CA CYS A 23 3.21 1.07 7.89
C CYS A 23 2.15 1.34 8.95
N GLU A 24 2.15 2.56 9.47
CA GLU A 24 1.09 3.10 10.32
C GLU A 24 -0.28 3.11 9.61
N PRO A 25 -1.38 3.05 10.35
CA PRO A 25 -2.73 3.09 9.77
C PRO A 25 -3.17 4.54 9.49
N ILE A 26 -2.46 5.24 8.59
CA ILE A 26 -2.62 6.67 8.32
C ILE A 26 -4.08 7.09 8.04
N GLY A 27 -4.87 6.23 7.38
CA GLY A 27 -6.30 6.48 7.14
C GLY A 27 -7.12 6.56 8.43
N LEU A 28 -6.79 5.76 9.45
CA LEU A 28 -7.45 5.83 10.77
C LEU A 28 -6.97 7.05 11.57
N GLU A 29 -5.70 7.43 11.43
CA GLU A 29 -5.15 8.64 12.05
C GLU A 29 -5.79 9.91 11.45
N MET A 30 -6.14 9.88 10.15
CA MET A 30 -6.91 10.95 9.49
C MET A 30 -8.35 11.03 10.01
N VAL A 31 -9.04 9.89 10.15
CA VAL A 31 -10.40 9.85 10.74
C VAL A 31 -10.36 10.34 12.19
N TYR A 32 -9.36 9.90 12.96
CA TYR A 32 -9.15 10.37 14.32
C TYR A 32 -8.99 11.91 14.36
N ALA A 33 -8.17 12.48 13.49
CA ALA A 33 -7.91 13.93 13.43
C ALA A 33 -9.17 14.77 13.15
N VAL A 34 -10.14 14.23 12.40
CA VAL A 34 -11.41 14.94 12.11
C VAL A 34 -12.36 14.92 13.30
N LEU A 35 -12.37 13.82 14.06
CA LEU A 35 -13.41 13.57 15.05
C LEU A 35 -12.97 13.84 16.51
N MET A 36 -11.68 14.05 16.76
CA MET A 36 -11.09 14.09 18.11
C MET A 36 -11.57 15.22 19.00
N ASP A 37 -11.96 16.37 18.41
CA ASP A 37 -12.40 17.53 19.20
C ASP A 37 -13.80 17.34 19.79
N ARG A 38 -14.57 16.39 19.29
CA ARG A 38 -15.98 16.17 19.66
C ARG A 38 -16.25 14.79 20.27
N HIS A 39 -15.33 13.84 20.09
CA HIS A 39 -15.53 12.46 20.48
C HIS A 39 -14.33 11.90 21.24
N GLU A 40 -14.57 10.95 22.14
CA GLU A 40 -13.53 10.14 22.76
C GLU A 40 -13.17 8.98 21.83
N ILE A 41 -11.92 8.96 21.30
CA ILE A 41 -11.53 8.05 20.24
C ILE A 41 -10.31 7.24 20.66
N LYS A 42 -10.30 5.97 20.29
CA LYS A 42 -9.12 5.11 20.37
C LYS A 42 -8.83 4.45 19.02
N ILE A 43 -7.56 4.23 18.72
CA ILE A 43 -7.13 3.36 17.63
C ILE A 43 -6.59 2.05 18.22
N LEU A 44 -7.13 0.93 17.72
CA LEU A 44 -6.64 -0.42 17.99
C LEU A 44 -5.99 -0.98 16.74
N ASP A 45 -4.66 -1.14 16.74
CA ASP A 45 -3.93 -1.81 15.68
C ASP A 45 -3.78 -3.31 16.00
N MET A 46 -4.72 -4.11 15.52
CA MET A 46 -4.74 -5.57 15.76
C MET A 46 -3.63 -6.31 15.01
N MET A 47 -2.84 -5.64 14.18
CA MET A 47 -1.60 -6.21 13.65
C MET A 47 -0.49 -6.28 14.72
N ILE A 48 -0.62 -5.52 15.81
CA ILE A 48 0.35 -5.46 16.92
C ILE A 48 -0.23 -6.10 18.16
N GLU A 49 -1.47 -5.76 18.53
CA GLU A 49 -2.12 -6.29 19.73
C GLU A 49 -3.53 -6.80 19.42
N ASN A 50 -3.88 -7.96 19.93
CA ASN A 50 -5.20 -8.56 19.72
C ASN A 50 -6.04 -8.45 21.00
N THR A 51 -6.50 -7.23 21.28
CA THR A 51 -7.23 -6.88 22.53
C THR A 51 -8.64 -6.37 22.25
N LEU A 52 -9.26 -6.75 21.13
CA LEU A 52 -10.58 -6.25 20.72
C LEU A 52 -11.64 -6.46 21.81
N GLU A 53 -11.78 -7.67 22.35
CA GLU A 53 -12.77 -7.99 23.38
C GLU A 53 -12.60 -7.11 24.61
N LYS A 54 -11.37 -7.01 25.10
CA LYS A 54 -11.01 -6.17 26.24
C LYS A 54 -11.38 -4.69 25.98
N GLU A 55 -11.10 -4.17 24.79
CA GLU A 55 -11.47 -2.78 24.44
C GLU A 55 -13.00 -2.61 24.38
N LEU A 56 -13.75 -3.58 23.86
CA LEU A 56 -15.20 -3.54 23.83
C LEU A 56 -15.80 -3.52 25.25
N GLU A 57 -15.26 -4.30 26.17
CA GLU A 57 -15.70 -4.37 27.57
C GLU A 57 -15.32 -3.15 28.40
N THR A 58 -14.06 -2.66 28.24
CA THR A 58 -13.52 -1.59 29.11
C THR A 58 -13.80 -0.20 28.56
N PHE A 59 -13.58 0.04 27.26
CA PHE A 59 -13.83 1.32 26.63
C PHE A 59 -15.30 1.54 26.33
N LYS A 60 -16.06 0.45 26.05
CA LYS A 60 -17.52 0.46 25.75
C LYS A 60 -17.85 1.45 24.62
N PRO A 61 -17.32 1.23 23.40
CA PRO A 61 -17.54 2.14 22.30
C PRO A 61 -19.00 2.16 21.86
N HIS A 62 -19.48 3.31 21.40
CA HIS A 62 -20.77 3.45 20.73
C HIS A 62 -20.65 3.11 19.25
N VAL A 63 -19.46 3.34 18.68
CA VAL A 63 -19.14 3.11 17.27
C VAL A 63 -17.83 2.35 17.16
N VAL A 64 -17.78 1.35 16.27
CA VAL A 64 -16.55 0.65 15.85
C VAL A 64 -16.34 0.88 14.36
N GLY A 65 -15.28 1.60 14.00
CA GLY A 65 -14.87 1.86 12.62
C GLY A 65 -13.74 0.92 12.21
N ILE A 66 -13.88 0.17 11.10
CA ILE A 66 -12.91 -0.85 10.68
C ILE A 66 -12.38 -0.50 9.30
N THR A 67 -11.05 -0.33 9.16
CA THR A 67 -10.40 -0.13 7.85
C THR A 67 -10.16 -1.46 7.14
N SER A 68 -10.05 -1.45 5.79
CA SER A 68 -9.89 -2.68 5.01
C SER A 68 -9.03 -2.51 3.76
N LEU A 69 -8.26 -3.55 3.47
CA LEU A 69 -7.75 -3.90 2.15
C LEU A 69 -8.59 -5.05 1.57
N CYS A 70 -8.35 -5.45 0.32
CA CYS A 70 -9.07 -6.56 -0.31
C CYS A 70 -8.96 -7.85 0.52
N ILE A 71 -7.77 -8.18 0.99
CA ILE A 71 -7.49 -9.40 1.77
C ILE A 71 -8.15 -9.39 3.16
N ASP A 72 -8.62 -8.25 3.65
CA ASP A 72 -9.15 -8.10 5.02
C ASP A 72 -10.66 -8.29 5.09
N VAL A 73 -11.39 -8.42 3.97
CA VAL A 73 -12.86 -8.41 3.93
C VAL A 73 -13.48 -9.42 4.90
N ASN A 74 -13.03 -10.68 4.85
CA ASN A 74 -13.57 -11.72 5.74
C ASN A 74 -13.25 -11.43 7.20
N MET A 75 -12.08 -10.88 7.48
CA MET A 75 -11.69 -10.49 8.84
C MET A 75 -12.53 -9.31 9.35
N VAL A 76 -12.81 -8.32 8.50
CA VAL A 76 -13.71 -7.19 8.84
C VAL A 76 -15.10 -7.70 9.19
N LYS A 77 -15.67 -8.62 8.40
CA LYS A 77 -16.98 -9.24 8.70
C LYS A 77 -16.94 -10.04 10.00
N SER A 78 -15.87 -10.79 10.26
CA SER A 78 -15.71 -11.53 11.52
C SER A 78 -15.62 -10.60 12.73
N ILE A 79 -14.88 -9.49 12.62
CA ILE A 79 -14.82 -8.47 13.69
C ILE A 79 -16.19 -7.84 13.89
N ALA A 80 -16.91 -7.49 12.82
CA ALA A 80 -18.24 -6.91 12.88
C ALA A 80 -19.23 -7.84 13.59
N CYS A 81 -19.24 -9.14 13.25
CA CYS A 81 -20.04 -10.17 13.91
C CYS A 81 -19.74 -10.21 15.40
N LYS A 82 -18.48 -10.29 15.78
CA LYS A 82 -18.04 -10.33 17.17
C LYS A 82 -18.45 -9.09 17.97
N VAL A 83 -18.36 -7.90 17.37
CA VAL A 83 -18.82 -6.64 17.98
C VAL A 83 -20.33 -6.72 18.27
N LYS A 84 -21.12 -7.20 17.30
CA LYS A 84 -22.58 -7.33 17.45
C LYS A 84 -22.99 -8.42 18.43
N GLU A 85 -22.22 -9.51 18.54
CA GLU A 85 -22.43 -10.57 19.55
C GLU A 85 -22.23 -10.06 20.97
N ILE A 86 -21.20 -9.22 21.20
CA ILE A 86 -20.94 -8.62 22.51
C ILE A 86 -21.99 -7.56 22.85
N ASN A 87 -22.30 -6.69 21.89
CA ASN A 87 -23.34 -5.67 22.05
C ASN A 87 -23.93 -5.27 20.70
N SER A 88 -25.15 -5.71 20.42
CA SER A 88 -25.86 -5.42 19.17
C SER A 88 -26.15 -3.92 18.95
N GLY A 89 -26.11 -3.12 20.01
CA GLY A 89 -26.32 -1.67 19.96
C GLY A 89 -25.11 -0.88 19.46
N ILE A 90 -23.92 -1.49 19.36
CA ILE A 90 -22.74 -0.82 18.80
C ILE A 90 -22.91 -0.65 17.30
N ILE A 91 -22.70 0.56 16.81
CA ILE A 91 -22.73 0.87 15.37
C ILE A 91 -21.39 0.43 14.75
N VAL A 92 -21.44 -0.39 13.69
CA VAL A 92 -20.26 -0.87 12.98
C VAL A 92 -20.15 -0.20 11.62
N ILE A 93 -19.00 0.40 11.38
CA ILE A 93 -18.68 1.12 10.14
C ILE A 93 -17.48 0.46 9.47
N ALA A 94 -17.58 0.12 8.17
CA ALA A 94 -16.47 -0.34 7.37
C ALA A 94 -15.99 0.76 6.42
N GLY A 95 -14.68 0.77 6.10
CA GLY A 95 -14.11 1.71 5.15
C GLY A 95 -12.75 1.22 4.61
N GLY A 96 -12.04 2.10 3.94
CA GLY A 96 -10.70 1.82 3.41
C GLY A 96 -10.68 1.44 1.93
N THR A 97 -9.53 1.00 1.45
CA THR A 97 -9.27 0.78 0.02
C THR A 97 -10.24 -0.20 -0.65
N GLN A 98 -10.64 -1.27 0.04
CA GLN A 98 -11.58 -2.23 -0.53
C GLN A 98 -12.99 -1.67 -0.64
N ALA A 99 -13.44 -0.88 0.31
CA ALA A 99 -14.75 -0.23 0.23
C ALA A 99 -14.83 0.72 -0.97
N PHE A 100 -13.73 1.41 -1.29
CA PHE A 100 -13.63 2.20 -2.51
C PHE A 100 -13.73 1.34 -3.78
N LEU A 101 -13.01 0.22 -3.83
CA LEU A 101 -12.97 -0.66 -5.00
C LEU A 101 -14.28 -1.40 -5.22
N ASN A 102 -14.83 -1.98 -4.18
CA ASN A 102 -16.02 -2.80 -4.22
C ASN A 102 -16.83 -2.65 -2.91
N LEU A 103 -17.69 -1.67 -2.91
CA LEU A 103 -18.55 -1.34 -1.77
C LEU A 103 -19.40 -2.55 -1.32
N SER A 104 -19.91 -3.35 -2.27
CA SER A 104 -20.77 -4.51 -1.99
C SER A 104 -20.06 -5.63 -1.23
N SER A 105 -18.72 -5.62 -1.18
CA SER A 105 -17.96 -6.55 -0.34
C SER A 105 -18.34 -6.47 1.13
N PHE A 106 -18.88 -5.33 1.58
CA PHE A 106 -19.25 -5.05 2.97
C PHE A 106 -20.75 -4.98 3.20
N TYR A 107 -21.59 -5.42 2.25
CA TYR A 107 -23.03 -5.59 2.50
C TYR A 107 -23.22 -6.82 3.39
N ASP A 108 -23.22 -6.58 4.70
CA ASP A 108 -23.29 -7.59 5.74
C ASP A 108 -24.26 -7.16 6.85
N ILE A 109 -24.94 -8.13 7.45
CA ILE A 109 -25.94 -7.85 8.50
C ILE A 109 -25.34 -7.17 9.74
N ASN A 110 -24.07 -7.38 9.99
CA ASN A 110 -23.35 -6.83 11.15
C ASN A 110 -22.67 -5.49 10.86
N ILE A 111 -22.72 -4.98 9.62
CA ILE A 111 -22.13 -3.70 9.22
C ILE A 111 -23.26 -2.71 8.95
N ASP A 112 -23.30 -1.61 9.70
CA ASP A 112 -24.37 -0.61 9.61
C ASP A 112 -24.11 0.42 8.50
N HIS A 113 -22.85 0.86 8.35
CA HIS A 113 -22.44 1.85 7.35
C HIS A 113 -21.14 1.45 6.67
N VAL A 114 -20.99 1.85 5.40
CA VAL A 114 -19.76 1.65 4.63
C VAL A 114 -19.34 2.96 3.97
N PHE A 115 -18.13 3.43 4.30
CA PHE A 115 -17.52 4.58 3.65
C PHE A 115 -16.80 4.14 2.37
N LYS A 116 -17.28 4.56 1.21
CA LYS A 116 -16.57 4.39 -0.04
C LYS A 116 -15.34 5.28 -0.10
N TYR A 117 -15.45 6.48 0.40
CA TYR A 117 -14.36 7.44 0.61
C TYR A 117 -14.68 8.33 1.80
N THR A 118 -13.65 8.96 2.33
CA THR A 118 -13.73 9.76 3.55
C THR A 118 -13.39 11.21 3.26
N THR A 119 -14.24 12.14 3.69
CA THR A 119 -14.02 13.58 3.73
C THR A 119 -14.36 14.10 5.11
N ARG A 120 -13.94 15.34 5.45
CA ARG A 120 -14.39 16.00 6.70
C ARG A 120 -15.90 16.08 6.74
N ASP A 121 -16.51 16.47 5.62
CA ASP A 121 -17.94 16.71 5.55
C ASP A 121 -18.74 15.41 5.78
N ASN A 122 -18.40 14.30 5.07
CA ASN A 122 -19.20 13.09 5.23
C ASN A 122 -18.99 12.41 6.59
N LEU A 123 -17.79 12.54 7.20
CA LEU A 123 -17.57 12.12 8.58
C LEU A 123 -18.45 12.93 9.55
N ASN A 124 -18.37 14.25 9.50
CA ASN A 124 -19.13 15.12 10.40
C ASN A 124 -20.64 14.89 10.24
N LEU A 125 -21.17 14.87 9.01
CA LEU A 125 -22.57 14.63 8.74
C LEU A 125 -23.08 13.30 9.30
N LEU A 126 -22.29 12.22 9.15
CA LEU A 126 -22.67 10.93 9.73
C LEU A 126 -22.71 11.00 11.26
N PHE A 127 -21.65 11.50 11.89
CA PHE A 127 -21.59 11.54 13.35
C PHE A 127 -22.61 12.50 13.97
N ASP A 128 -22.91 13.63 13.32
CA ASP A 128 -23.99 14.55 13.72
C ASP A 128 -25.38 13.86 13.68
N ALA A 129 -25.63 13.09 12.63
CA ALA A 129 -26.88 12.34 12.52
C ALA A 129 -26.98 11.24 13.59
N LEU A 130 -25.88 10.51 13.86
CA LEU A 130 -25.83 9.48 14.90
C LEU A 130 -26.05 10.06 16.32
N GLU A 131 -25.46 11.22 16.62
CA GLU A 131 -25.62 11.89 17.92
C GLU A 131 -27.05 12.45 18.13
N SER A 132 -27.59 13.07 17.09
CA SER A 132 -28.91 13.69 17.16
C SER A 132 -30.05 12.68 16.99
N LYS A 133 -29.76 11.41 16.73
CA LYS A 133 -30.74 10.35 16.40
C LYS A 133 -31.72 10.76 15.28
N LYS A 134 -31.23 11.63 14.38
CA LYS A 134 -31.99 12.02 13.19
C LYS A 134 -31.94 10.93 12.14
N GLU A 135 -32.96 10.88 11.30
CA GLU A 135 -32.89 10.02 10.11
C GLU A 135 -31.65 10.36 9.29
N LEU A 136 -30.90 9.31 8.94
CA LEU A 136 -29.76 9.44 8.05
C LEU A 136 -30.28 9.79 6.65
N HIS A 137 -30.22 11.06 6.32
CA HIS A 137 -30.37 11.48 4.94
C HIS A 137 -29.20 10.96 4.11
N LEU A 138 -29.37 10.91 2.81
CA LEU A 138 -28.36 10.46 1.87
C LEU A 138 -27.07 11.30 2.02
N ILE A 139 -26.00 10.69 2.53
CA ILE A 139 -24.68 11.31 2.65
C ILE A 139 -23.81 10.77 1.53
N ASP A 140 -23.25 11.68 0.72
CA ASP A 140 -22.39 11.29 -0.41
C ASP A 140 -21.14 10.52 0.10
N GLY A 141 -20.86 9.38 -0.53
CA GLY A 141 -19.76 8.51 -0.16
C GLY A 141 -20.08 7.47 0.93
N ILE A 142 -21.28 7.48 1.49
CA ILE A 142 -21.71 6.51 2.50
C ILE A 142 -22.84 5.65 2.00
N HIS A 143 -22.72 4.34 2.22
CA HIS A 143 -23.82 3.38 2.09
C HIS A 143 -24.28 2.97 3.49
N SER A 144 -25.60 2.93 3.72
CA SER A 144 -26.20 2.39 4.93
C SER A 144 -27.28 1.37 4.60
N LYS A 145 -27.66 0.53 5.56
CA LYS A 145 -28.75 -0.43 5.40
C LYS A 145 -30.07 0.23 5.03
N VAL A 146 -30.29 1.44 5.50
CA VAL A 146 -31.52 2.21 5.29
C VAL A 146 -31.49 3.02 4.00
N ASN A 147 -30.31 3.48 3.59
CA ASN A 147 -30.13 4.34 2.42
C ASN A 147 -29.15 3.72 1.42
N GLN A 148 -29.66 3.44 0.21
CA GLN A 148 -28.80 2.96 -0.87
C GLN A 148 -27.79 4.04 -1.27
N TYR A 149 -26.55 3.61 -1.47
CA TYR A 149 -25.49 4.48 -1.94
C TYR A 149 -25.83 5.13 -3.29
N ARG A 150 -25.73 6.43 -3.34
CA ARG A 150 -25.76 7.20 -4.59
C ARG A 150 -24.49 8.05 -4.65
N SER A 151 -23.60 7.74 -5.56
CA SER A 151 -22.49 8.63 -5.89
C SER A 151 -22.44 8.83 -7.39
N THR A 152 -22.40 10.07 -7.79
CA THR A 152 -22.19 10.48 -9.17
C THR A 152 -20.72 10.51 -9.54
N ASN A 153 -19.80 10.37 -8.59
CA ASN A 153 -18.37 10.49 -8.80
C ASN A 153 -17.62 9.16 -8.76
N VAL A 154 -16.93 8.90 -9.87
CA VAL A 154 -16.11 7.71 -10.10
C VAL A 154 -14.69 7.86 -9.54
N PHE A 155 -14.17 9.09 -9.37
CA PHE A 155 -12.78 9.39 -9.04
C PHE A 155 -12.64 10.33 -7.86
N GLY A 156 -11.67 9.99 -7.00
CA GLY A 156 -10.92 10.82 -6.10
C GLY A 156 -11.60 12.06 -5.52
N ARG A 157 -12.49 11.88 -4.54
CA ARG A 157 -12.78 12.92 -3.57
C ARG A 157 -11.93 12.70 -2.33
N ASN A 158 -10.62 12.64 -2.51
CA ASN A 158 -9.71 12.57 -1.39
C ASN A 158 -9.27 13.98 -1.04
N GLU A 159 -9.94 14.52 -0.06
CA GLU A 159 -9.44 15.67 0.68
C GLU A 159 -8.19 15.24 1.45
N TYR A 160 -7.16 16.07 1.47
CA TYR A 160 -6.01 15.85 2.32
C TYR A 160 -6.34 16.24 3.77
N ILE A 161 -6.28 15.27 4.66
CA ILE A 161 -6.45 15.44 6.10
C ILE A 161 -5.10 15.17 6.76
N ILE A 162 -4.59 16.11 7.54
CA ILE A 162 -3.35 15.89 8.31
C ILE A 162 -3.62 14.81 9.35
N PRO A 163 -2.89 13.69 9.34
CA PRO A 163 -3.10 12.59 10.28
C PRO A 163 -2.66 12.97 11.70
N ASN A 164 -3.41 12.56 12.70
CA ASN A 164 -3.01 12.70 14.09
C ASN A 164 -2.14 11.50 14.52
N ARG A 165 -0.83 11.62 14.45
CA ARG A 165 0.12 10.56 14.77
C ARG A 165 0.22 10.26 16.27
N LEU A 166 -0.22 11.17 17.15
CA LEU A 166 -0.28 10.91 18.59
C LEU A 166 -1.31 9.83 18.93
N SER A 167 -2.35 9.66 18.09
CA SER A 167 -3.37 8.62 18.27
C SER A 167 -2.81 7.19 18.22
N THR A 168 -1.64 7.01 17.59
CA THR A 168 -0.93 5.72 17.48
C THR A 168 0.42 5.71 18.20
N GLN A 169 0.66 6.67 19.11
CA GLN A 169 1.97 6.86 19.79
C GLN A 169 2.53 5.55 20.38
N LYS A 170 1.70 4.73 21.03
CA LYS A 170 2.11 3.45 21.63
C LYS A 170 2.62 2.42 20.60
N TYR A 171 2.31 2.60 19.32
CA TYR A 171 2.67 1.66 18.25
C TYR A 171 3.85 2.13 17.39
N ARG A 172 4.25 3.42 17.46
CA ARG A 172 5.22 4.05 16.55
C ARG A 172 6.51 3.25 16.35
N GLN A 173 7.06 2.69 17.42
CA GLN A 173 8.28 1.89 17.37
C GLN A 173 8.15 0.58 16.55
N HIS A 174 6.94 0.13 16.26
CA HIS A 174 6.69 -1.09 15.48
C HIS A 174 6.65 -0.83 13.99
N TYR A 175 6.32 0.38 13.57
CA TYR A 175 6.17 0.72 12.16
C TYR A 175 7.50 0.76 11.43
N SER A 176 7.50 0.25 10.21
CA SER A 176 8.73 0.12 9.42
C SER A 176 8.44 0.16 7.93
N TYR A 177 9.40 0.63 7.15
CA TYR A 177 9.37 0.55 5.71
C TYR A 177 10.69 -0.03 5.20
N LEU A 178 10.62 -1.23 4.60
CA LEU A 178 11.78 -2.05 4.25
C LEU A 178 12.73 -2.23 5.46
N GLY A 179 13.93 -1.74 5.42
CA GLY A 179 14.88 -1.84 6.52
C GLY A 179 14.81 -0.70 7.55
N TYR A 180 14.09 0.38 7.24
CA TYR A 180 13.97 1.54 8.14
C TYR A 180 12.93 1.29 9.22
N LYS A 181 13.36 1.37 10.49
CA LYS A 181 12.52 1.15 11.67
C LYS A 181 13.08 1.93 12.88
N PRO A 182 12.29 2.80 13.55
CA PRO A 182 10.94 3.18 13.18
C PRO A 182 10.91 4.02 11.90
N CYS A 183 9.78 3.99 11.19
CA CYS A 183 9.57 4.77 9.97
C CYS A 183 8.13 5.28 9.90
N ALA A 184 7.96 6.60 9.78
CA ALA A 184 6.68 7.22 9.51
C ALA A 184 6.34 7.13 8.02
N ILE A 185 5.05 7.16 7.68
CA ILE A 185 4.63 7.40 6.30
C ILE A 185 3.95 8.76 6.18
N MET A 186 4.09 9.41 5.04
CA MET A 186 3.56 10.74 4.79
C MET A 186 3.20 10.93 3.33
N GLN A 187 2.17 11.71 3.05
CA GLN A 187 1.87 12.20 1.70
C GLN A 187 2.26 13.65 1.54
N THR A 188 2.82 13.99 0.38
CA THR A 188 3.11 15.35 -0.04
C THR A 188 2.33 15.77 -1.29
N SER A 189 1.71 14.79 -1.96
CA SER A 189 0.82 14.99 -3.09
C SER A 189 -0.24 13.89 -3.16
N LEU A 190 -1.36 14.16 -3.83
CA LEU A 190 -2.44 13.23 -4.12
C LEU A 190 -2.57 13.05 -5.63
N GLY A 191 -2.96 11.85 -6.07
CA GLY A 191 -3.22 11.56 -7.47
C GLY A 191 -1.97 11.19 -8.28
N CYS A 192 -2.17 10.86 -9.56
CA CYS A 192 -1.08 10.52 -10.48
C CYS A 192 -1.53 10.63 -11.94
N SER A 193 -0.76 11.36 -12.74
CA SER A 193 -1.01 11.57 -14.17
C SER A 193 -0.56 10.43 -15.09
N SER A 194 0.05 9.37 -14.53
CA SER A 194 0.56 8.25 -15.34
C SER A 194 -0.53 7.32 -15.88
N ASN A 195 -1.64 7.17 -15.16
CA ASN A 195 -2.85 6.43 -15.56
C ASN A 195 -2.59 4.97 -15.99
N CYS A 196 -1.64 4.28 -15.35
CA CYS A 196 -1.33 2.89 -15.65
C CYS A 196 -2.55 1.97 -15.42
N ASP A 197 -2.79 0.99 -16.34
CA ASP A 197 -4.00 0.16 -16.34
C ASP A 197 -4.11 -0.81 -15.16
N PHE A 198 -2.98 -1.19 -14.58
CA PHE A 198 -2.92 -2.08 -13.41
C PHE A 198 -3.02 -1.34 -12.08
N CYS A 199 -2.88 0.00 -12.07
CA CYS A 199 -2.72 0.76 -10.85
C CYS A 199 -4.05 1.23 -10.29
N LEU A 200 -4.25 0.94 -8.98
CA LEU A 200 -5.41 1.39 -8.24
C LEU A 200 -5.28 2.83 -7.74
N ARG A 201 -4.07 3.26 -7.40
CA ARG A 201 -3.85 4.47 -6.63
C ARG A 201 -4.40 5.74 -7.28
N TRP A 202 -4.11 5.98 -8.57
CA TRP A 202 -4.63 7.14 -9.27
C TRP A 202 -6.17 7.13 -9.39
N ARG A 203 -6.80 5.95 -9.28
CA ARG A 203 -8.26 5.84 -9.27
C ARG A 203 -8.86 6.29 -7.95
N ILE A 204 -8.17 6.03 -6.85
CA ILE A 204 -8.58 6.48 -5.52
C ILE A 204 -8.31 7.98 -5.36
N GLU A 205 -7.11 8.42 -5.70
CA GLU A 205 -6.59 9.75 -5.37
C GLU A 205 -6.79 10.78 -6.49
N GLY A 206 -7.17 10.34 -7.71
CA GLY A 206 -7.38 11.20 -8.87
C GLY A 206 -6.35 11.02 -9.98
N ALA A 207 -6.78 11.33 -11.22
CA ALA A 207 -5.96 11.23 -12.42
C ALA A 207 -5.05 12.45 -12.65
N LYS A 208 -5.12 13.44 -11.78
CA LYS A 208 -4.23 14.61 -11.75
C LYS A 208 -3.47 14.61 -10.44
N GLU A 209 -2.27 15.08 -10.49
CA GLU A 209 -1.44 15.31 -9.31
C GLU A 209 -1.83 16.62 -8.65
N ASN A 210 -2.12 16.58 -7.36
CA ASN A 210 -2.46 17.74 -6.54
C ASN A 210 -1.44 17.81 -5.42
N ASP A 211 -0.57 18.80 -5.50
CA ASP A 211 0.48 19.05 -4.52
C ASP A 211 -0.10 19.60 -3.21
N ILE A 212 0.34 19.05 -2.08
CA ILE A 212 0.09 19.63 -0.76
C ILE A 212 1.08 20.78 -0.57
N ASP A 213 0.62 21.86 0.03
CA ASP A 213 1.47 23.02 0.30
C ASP A 213 2.77 22.62 1.04
N LEU A 214 3.91 23.16 0.58
CA LEU A 214 5.22 22.79 1.12
C LEU A 214 5.44 23.23 2.56
N GLU A 215 4.81 24.31 3.00
CA GLU A 215 4.87 24.75 4.39
C GLU A 215 4.17 23.73 5.30
N CYS A 216 2.99 23.28 4.88
CA CYS A 216 2.27 22.19 5.54
C CYS A 216 3.12 20.89 5.60
N VAL A 217 3.81 20.56 4.50
CA VAL A 217 4.72 19.38 4.43
C VAL A 217 5.87 19.54 5.41
N MET A 218 6.53 20.71 5.45
CA MET A 218 7.65 20.97 6.37
C MET A 218 7.23 20.93 7.83
N ASN A 219 6.08 21.47 8.17
CA ASN A 219 5.56 21.44 9.54
C ASN A 219 5.35 19.97 9.99
N GLN A 220 4.74 19.13 9.15
CA GLN A 220 4.57 17.73 9.45
C GLN A 220 5.92 16.99 9.59
N ILE A 221 6.92 17.28 8.74
CA ILE A 221 8.26 16.67 8.83
C ILE A 221 8.94 17.03 10.16
N LYS A 222 8.78 18.26 10.63
CA LYS A 222 9.30 18.70 11.93
C LYS A 222 8.63 17.99 13.10
N ASP A 223 7.33 17.75 13.01
CA ASP A 223 6.53 17.11 14.07
C ASP A 223 6.78 15.58 14.15
N ILE A 224 7.18 14.95 13.04
CA ILE A 224 7.48 13.51 12.99
C ILE A 224 8.75 13.23 13.80
N GLN A 225 8.66 12.38 14.82
CA GLN A 225 9.76 12.03 15.71
C GLN A 225 10.71 11.00 15.11
N GLU A 226 10.23 10.14 14.22
CA GLU A 226 11.04 9.11 13.57
C GLU A 226 12.13 9.71 12.68
N ASP A 227 13.31 9.10 12.69
CA ASP A 227 14.44 9.51 11.83
C ASP A 227 14.19 9.21 10.35
N SER A 228 13.22 8.36 10.05
CA SER A 228 12.94 7.93 8.69
C SER A 228 11.49 8.22 8.31
N ILE A 229 11.29 8.76 7.09
CA ILE A 229 9.98 9.10 6.54
C ILE A 229 9.86 8.50 5.14
N MET A 230 8.81 7.71 4.92
CA MET A 230 8.44 7.23 3.59
C MET A 230 7.39 8.15 2.99
N PHE A 231 7.74 8.89 1.94
CA PHE A 231 6.78 9.59 1.10
C PHE A 231 6.01 8.59 0.25
N TYR A 232 4.76 8.40 0.63
CA TYR A 232 3.97 7.39 -0.01
C TYR A 232 3.08 7.95 -1.14
N ASP A 233 3.48 9.08 -1.69
CA ASP A 233 2.94 9.68 -2.92
C ASP A 233 2.97 8.66 -4.06
N ASN A 234 2.10 8.81 -5.05
CA ASN A 234 2.12 7.92 -6.21
C ASN A 234 3.39 8.06 -7.04
N ASN A 235 3.98 9.25 -7.06
CA ASN A 235 5.24 9.57 -7.73
C ASN A 235 5.84 10.86 -7.16
N PHE A 236 6.54 10.79 -6.05
CA PHE A 236 7.14 11.95 -5.38
C PHE A 236 8.06 12.77 -6.29
N LEU A 237 8.73 12.11 -7.23
CA LEU A 237 9.78 12.70 -8.07
C LEU A 237 9.25 13.42 -9.33
N ASN A 238 7.97 13.72 -9.44
CA ASN A 238 7.39 14.18 -10.71
C ASN A 238 7.64 15.67 -11.01
N ASN A 239 7.54 16.56 -10.03
CA ASN A 239 7.58 18.00 -10.21
C ASN A 239 8.95 18.57 -9.81
N ARG A 240 9.80 18.91 -10.80
CA ARG A 240 11.15 19.41 -10.59
C ARG A 240 11.20 20.64 -9.69
N ASP A 241 10.41 21.65 -10.01
CA ASP A 241 10.50 22.94 -9.32
C ASP A 241 10.07 22.82 -7.85
N ARG A 242 9.08 21.94 -7.60
CA ARG A 242 8.67 21.58 -6.24
C ARG A 242 9.79 20.86 -5.47
N LEU A 243 10.49 19.92 -6.11
CA LEU A 243 11.60 19.19 -5.50
C LEU A 243 12.78 20.11 -5.15
N GLU A 244 13.10 21.07 -6.02
CA GLU A 244 14.13 22.06 -5.72
C GLU A 244 13.75 22.92 -4.50
N LYS A 245 12.50 23.43 -4.46
CA LYS A 245 11.98 24.15 -3.29
C LYS A 245 11.96 23.29 -2.03
N PHE A 246 11.63 22.00 -2.15
CA PHE A 246 11.69 21.07 -1.03
C PHE A 246 13.13 20.98 -0.49
N CYS A 247 14.13 20.84 -1.37
CA CYS A 247 15.53 20.82 -0.96
C CYS A 247 15.94 22.13 -0.26
N ASP A 248 15.55 23.29 -0.83
CA ASP A 248 15.81 24.59 -0.19
C ASP A 248 15.26 24.64 1.24
N LEU A 249 14.02 24.19 1.45
CA LEU A 249 13.37 24.18 2.76
C LEU A 249 14.01 23.19 3.74
N ILE A 250 14.45 22.00 3.29
CA ILE A 250 15.18 21.03 4.09
C ILE A 250 16.49 21.63 4.59
N GLU A 251 17.25 22.29 3.69
CA GLU A 251 18.53 22.95 3.98
C GLU A 251 18.34 24.13 4.93
N GLN A 252 17.40 25.03 4.64
CA GLN A 252 17.10 26.23 5.46
C GLN A 252 16.65 25.88 6.88
N ASN A 253 15.90 24.79 7.05
CA ASN A 253 15.43 24.35 8.36
C ASN A 253 16.37 23.37 9.06
N ASN A 254 17.55 23.06 8.49
CA ASN A 254 18.51 22.11 9.01
C ASN A 254 17.90 20.75 9.34
N ILE A 255 16.96 20.26 8.49
CA ILE A 255 16.27 18.99 8.71
C ILE A 255 17.20 17.83 8.37
N VAL A 256 17.42 16.94 9.36
CA VAL A 256 18.21 15.72 9.21
C VAL A 256 17.31 14.51 9.36
N LYS A 257 16.84 13.96 8.24
CA LYS A 257 15.95 12.78 8.17
C LYS A 257 16.40 11.86 7.03
N ASN A 258 16.01 10.58 7.10
CA ASN A 258 16.13 9.65 6.00
C ASN A 258 14.80 9.60 5.23
N PHE A 259 14.80 10.04 3.99
CA PHE A 259 13.61 10.00 3.14
C PHE A 259 13.66 8.78 2.23
N ILE A 260 12.50 8.18 2.03
CA ILE A 260 12.26 7.11 1.08
C ILE A 260 11.04 7.52 0.24
N CYS A 261 10.98 7.17 -1.04
CA CYS A 261 9.80 7.50 -1.84
C CYS A 261 9.51 6.47 -2.93
N TYR A 262 8.32 6.58 -3.54
CA TYR A 262 8.05 5.99 -4.84
C TYR A 262 8.49 6.94 -5.94
N GLY A 263 9.06 6.39 -7.01
CA GLY A 263 9.47 7.16 -8.18
C GLY A 263 9.21 6.41 -9.48
N SER A 264 8.85 7.15 -10.53
CA SER A 264 8.78 6.60 -11.88
C SER A 264 10.13 6.70 -12.59
N VAL A 265 10.40 5.75 -13.49
CA VAL A 265 11.58 5.80 -14.37
C VAL A 265 11.65 7.15 -15.08
N LYS A 266 10.53 7.59 -15.66
CA LYS A 266 10.43 8.87 -16.38
C LYS A 266 10.86 10.06 -15.51
N SER A 267 10.35 10.15 -14.29
CA SER A 267 10.69 11.26 -13.38
C SER A 267 12.17 11.30 -13.03
N ILE A 268 12.78 10.12 -12.78
CA ILE A 268 14.21 10.02 -12.45
C ILE A 268 15.07 10.50 -13.62
N ILE A 269 14.78 10.07 -14.85
CA ILE A 269 15.59 10.45 -16.02
C ILE A 269 15.37 11.89 -16.47
N SER A 270 14.21 12.49 -16.14
CA SER A 270 13.89 13.87 -16.52
C SER A 270 14.65 14.92 -15.69
N HIS A 271 15.08 14.58 -14.47
CA HIS A 271 15.64 15.54 -13.51
C HIS A 271 16.89 15.01 -12.79
N PRO A 272 17.94 14.55 -13.49
CA PRO A 272 19.06 13.85 -12.86
C PRO A 272 19.80 14.70 -11.81
N GLU A 273 19.97 16.01 -12.04
CA GLU A 273 20.65 16.89 -11.09
C GLU A 273 19.80 17.14 -9.82
N THR A 274 18.48 17.29 -9.97
CA THR A 274 17.57 17.39 -8.83
C THR A 274 17.58 16.08 -8.00
N ILE A 275 17.65 14.91 -8.65
CA ILE A 275 17.81 13.62 -7.96
C ILE A 275 19.11 13.58 -7.15
N LYS A 276 20.22 14.06 -7.69
CA LYS A 276 21.51 14.15 -6.97
C LYS A 276 21.40 15.09 -5.76
N ARG A 277 20.70 16.23 -5.91
CA ARG A 277 20.45 17.16 -4.81
C ARG A 277 19.60 16.54 -3.72
N LEU A 278 18.52 15.84 -4.07
CA LEU A 278 17.68 15.11 -3.12
C LEU A 278 18.48 14.07 -2.30
N GLY A 279 19.44 13.39 -2.93
CA GLY A 279 20.35 12.49 -2.22
C GLY A 279 21.14 13.18 -1.12
N LYS A 280 21.59 14.43 -1.35
CA LYS A 280 22.25 15.27 -0.34
C LYS A 280 21.27 15.76 0.74
N CYS A 281 20.03 16.04 0.38
CA CYS A 281 18.95 16.45 1.30
C CYS A 281 18.32 15.28 2.07
N GLY A 282 18.88 14.06 1.99
CA GLY A 282 18.47 12.94 2.83
C GLY A 282 17.65 11.85 2.12
N LEU A 283 17.38 11.93 0.81
CA LEU A 283 16.74 10.82 0.06
C LEU A 283 17.70 9.63 0.00
N LYS A 284 17.32 8.53 0.66
CA LYS A 284 18.16 7.34 0.82
C LYS A 284 17.81 6.22 -0.14
N ALA A 285 16.53 6.11 -0.51
CA ALA A 285 16.06 5.04 -1.38
C ALA A 285 14.85 5.47 -2.20
N VAL A 286 14.75 4.94 -3.41
CA VAL A 286 13.58 5.09 -4.28
C VAL A 286 13.08 3.72 -4.68
N LEU A 287 11.80 3.43 -4.39
CA LEU A 287 11.11 2.27 -4.93
C LEU A 287 10.63 2.62 -6.34
N VAL A 288 11.27 1.99 -7.33
CA VAL A 288 11.06 2.27 -8.75
C VAL A 288 10.23 1.18 -9.40
N GLY A 289 9.09 1.54 -9.97
CA GLY A 289 8.29 0.64 -10.78
C GLY A 289 8.89 0.45 -12.18
N TYR A 290 9.78 -0.51 -12.34
CA TYR A 290 10.33 -0.92 -13.65
C TYR A 290 9.36 -1.84 -14.40
N GLU A 291 8.57 -2.59 -13.70
CA GLU A 291 7.50 -3.50 -14.08
C GLU A 291 7.99 -4.71 -14.90
N THR A 292 8.75 -4.52 -15.98
CA THR A 292 9.13 -5.59 -16.90
C THR A 292 10.42 -5.26 -17.67
N PHE A 293 10.96 -6.27 -18.35
CA PHE A 293 12.08 -6.18 -19.30
C PHE A 293 11.63 -6.10 -20.78
N SER A 294 10.34 -6.06 -21.04
CA SER A 294 9.73 -6.11 -22.39
C SER A 294 9.12 -4.78 -22.77
N GLU A 295 9.57 -4.20 -23.90
CA GLU A 295 8.98 -2.96 -24.46
C GLU A 295 7.49 -3.11 -24.74
N LYS A 296 7.07 -4.28 -25.25
CA LYS A 296 5.66 -4.58 -25.52
C LYS A 296 4.83 -4.52 -24.24
N GLU A 297 5.32 -5.14 -23.16
CA GLU A 297 4.63 -5.14 -21.88
C GLU A 297 4.58 -3.75 -21.24
N LEU A 298 5.65 -2.95 -21.35
CA LEU A 298 5.66 -1.55 -20.92
C LEU A 298 4.57 -0.75 -21.62
N ALA A 299 4.43 -0.92 -22.94
CA ALA A 299 3.38 -0.28 -23.73
C ALA A 299 1.98 -0.76 -23.30
N ASP A 300 1.79 -2.08 -23.13
CA ASP A 300 0.53 -2.70 -22.67
C ASP A 300 0.11 -2.20 -21.27
N TYR A 301 1.07 -1.88 -20.39
CA TYR A 301 0.83 -1.32 -19.07
C TYR A 301 0.63 0.20 -19.07
N LYS A 302 0.77 0.84 -20.23
CA LYS A 302 0.77 2.30 -20.39
C LYS A 302 1.88 3.00 -19.56
N LYS A 303 3.02 2.32 -19.43
CA LYS A 303 4.22 2.94 -18.86
C LYS A 303 4.85 3.85 -19.90
N LYS A 304 5.14 5.08 -19.50
CA LYS A 304 5.72 6.12 -20.37
C LYS A 304 7.25 6.09 -20.32
N SER A 305 7.86 4.88 -20.39
CA SER A 305 9.31 4.64 -20.36
C SER A 305 9.67 3.42 -21.21
N THR A 306 10.93 3.33 -21.60
CA THR A 306 11.51 2.22 -22.34
C THR A 306 12.39 1.34 -21.43
N VAL A 307 12.78 0.17 -21.94
CA VAL A 307 13.76 -0.71 -21.24
C VAL A 307 15.13 -0.01 -21.09
N GLU A 308 15.54 0.79 -22.07
CA GLU A 308 16.76 1.58 -22.00
C GLU A 308 16.68 2.65 -20.90
N ASP A 309 15.51 3.28 -20.73
CA ASP A 309 15.28 4.26 -19.66
C ASP A 309 15.39 3.62 -18.27
N ASN A 310 15.04 2.33 -18.12
CA ASN A 310 15.22 1.60 -16.88
C ASN A 310 16.71 1.57 -16.46
N TYR A 311 17.62 1.32 -17.40
CA TYR A 311 19.07 1.34 -17.12
C TYR A 311 19.57 2.74 -16.79
N LYS A 312 19.09 3.76 -17.53
CA LYS A 312 19.45 5.17 -17.25
C LYS A 312 19.01 5.59 -15.84
N ALA A 313 17.78 5.28 -15.46
CA ALA A 313 17.26 5.60 -14.13
C ALA A 313 18.10 4.93 -13.01
N SER A 314 18.42 3.64 -13.16
CA SER A 314 19.28 2.93 -12.20
C SER A 314 20.67 3.58 -12.09
N LYS A 315 21.26 4.00 -13.20
CA LYS A 315 22.56 4.68 -13.23
C LYS A 315 22.51 6.03 -12.49
N ILE A 316 21.46 6.85 -12.74
CA ILE A 316 21.28 8.15 -12.08
C ILE A 316 21.17 7.97 -10.56
N LEU A 317 20.35 7.02 -10.07
CA LEU A 317 20.21 6.76 -8.65
C LEU A 317 21.53 6.34 -8.02
N LYS A 318 22.30 5.48 -8.68
CA LYS A 318 23.60 5.04 -8.22
C LYS A 318 24.60 6.20 -8.12
N GLU A 319 24.65 7.08 -9.13
CA GLU A 319 25.49 8.28 -9.13
C GLU A 319 25.08 9.25 -8.01
N ALA A 320 23.79 9.34 -7.72
CA ALA A 320 23.25 10.12 -6.62
C ALA A 320 23.45 9.49 -5.24
N LYS A 321 23.99 8.27 -5.14
CA LYS A 321 24.15 7.47 -3.90
C LYS A 321 22.78 7.19 -3.23
N ILE A 322 21.75 7.01 -4.03
CA ILE A 322 20.39 6.67 -3.62
C ILE A 322 20.16 5.19 -3.96
N ASP A 323 19.69 4.42 -2.98
CA ASP A 323 19.41 3.01 -3.19
C ASP A 323 18.24 2.81 -4.17
N CYS A 324 18.45 1.97 -5.19
CA CYS A 324 17.42 1.59 -6.14
C CYS A 324 16.70 0.33 -5.65
N TRP A 325 15.41 0.47 -5.27
CA TRP A 325 14.56 -0.65 -4.93
C TRP A 325 13.64 -0.96 -6.10
N ALA A 326 14.05 -1.95 -6.90
CA ALA A 326 13.37 -2.29 -8.13
C ALA A 326 12.11 -3.12 -7.87
N SER A 327 10.99 -2.74 -8.48
CA SER A 327 9.73 -3.48 -8.43
C SER A 327 9.34 -3.97 -9.82
N PHE A 328 8.91 -5.26 -9.90
CA PHE A 328 8.58 -5.94 -11.14
C PHE A 328 7.28 -6.73 -11.03
N MET A 329 6.60 -6.89 -12.18
CA MET A 329 5.45 -7.77 -12.35
C MET A 329 5.82 -8.95 -13.23
N LEU A 330 5.60 -10.18 -12.76
CA LEU A 330 5.80 -11.39 -13.55
C LEU A 330 4.57 -11.60 -14.46
N HIS A 331 4.79 -11.49 -15.77
CA HIS A 331 3.70 -11.60 -16.74
C HIS A 331 3.21 -13.04 -16.88
N PRO A 332 1.90 -13.32 -16.93
CA PRO A 332 1.35 -14.68 -16.98
C PRO A 332 1.69 -15.43 -18.28
N ASP A 333 2.09 -14.71 -19.32
CA ASP A 333 2.44 -15.30 -20.62
C ASP A 333 3.95 -15.47 -20.83
N TRP A 334 4.74 -15.40 -19.76
CA TRP A 334 6.16 -15.74 -19.82
C TRP A 334 6.36 -17.25 -19.89
N ASP A 335 7.27 -17.67 -20.78
CA ASP A 335 7.82 -19.02 -20.79
C ASP A 335 9.17 -19.10 -20.02
N THR A 336 9.80 -20.25 -20.04
CA THR A 336 11.09 -20.49 -19.37
C THR A 336 12.21 -19.57 -19.89
N LYS A 337 12.17 -19.22 -21.20
CA LYS A 337 13.13 -18.31 -21.83
C LYS A 337 12.92 -16.88 -21.36
N ASP A 338 11.66 -16.45 -21.23
CA ASP A 338 11.31 -15.14 -20.72
C ASP A 338 11.81 -14.97 -19.28
N PHE A 339 11.59 -15.97 -18.40
CA PHE A 339 12.15 -15.97 -17.04
C PHE A 339 13.70 -15.93 -17.01
N LYS A 340 14.37 -16.59 -17.96
CA LYS A 340 15.83 -16.52 -18.10
C LYS A 340 16.27 -15.11 -18.51
N ASN A 341 15.60 -14.51 -19.50
CA ASN A 341 15.88 -13.15 -19.97
C ASN A 341 15.65 -12.14 -18.84
N PHE A 342 14.58 -12.29 -18.08
CA PHE A 342 14.28 -11.45 -16.93
C PHE A 342 15.39 -11.52 -15.85
N ARG A 343 15.88 -12.72 -15.51
CA ARG A 343 17.03 -12.84 -14.60
C ARG A 343 18.26 -12.11 -15.11
N SER A 344 18.54 -12.21 -16.40
CA SER A 344 19.67 -11.51 -17.04
C SER A 344 19.49 -9.99 -17.00
N PHE A 345 18.28 -9.52 -17.25
CA PHE A 345 17.93 -8.09 -17.18
C PHE A 345 18.14 -7.53 -15.77
N VAL A 346 17.58 -8.18 -14.73
CA VAL A 346 17.72 -7.71 -13.33
C VAL A 346 19.18 -7.75 -12.89
N LYS A 347 19.94 -8.78 -13.29
CA LYS A 347 21.39 -8.86 -13.02
C LYS A 347 22.16 -7.69 -13.66
N LYS A 348 21.79 -7.25 -14.87
CA LYS A 348 22.39 -6.10 -15.56
C LYS A 348 21.96 -4.78 -14.91
N LEU A 349 20.72 -4.67 -14.47
CA LEU A 349 20.17 -3.47 -13.82
C LEU A 349 20.86 -3.19 -12.47
N LYS A 350 21.24 -4.23 -11.72
CA LYS A 350 21.96 -4.18 -10.42
C LYS A 350 21.27 -3.30 -9.37
N PRO A 351 19.98 -3.49 -9.08
CA PRO A 351 19.33 -2.77 -7.97
C PRO A 351 19.86 -3.26 -6.62
N GLU A 352 19.78 -2.42 -5.59
CA GLU A 352 20.12 -2.78 -4.20
C GLU A 352 19.12 -3.76 -3.59
N ILE A 353 17.83 -3.58 -3.92
CA ILE A 353 16.76 -4.52 -3.54
C ILE A 353 15.89 -4.81 -4.77
N THR A 354 15.53 -6.08 -4.95
CA THR A 354 14.60 -6.52 -5.98
C THR A 354 13.33 -7.06 -5.34
N THR A 355 12.20 -6.47 -5.68
CA THR A 355 10.86 -6.96 -5.33
C THR A 355 10.10 -7.35 -6.59
N PHE A 356 9.23 -8.34 -6.49
CA PHE A 356 8.42 -8.79 -7.61
C PHE A 356 7.15 -9.48 -7.14
N CYS A 357 6.14 -9.47 -8.00
CA CYS A 357 4.90 -10.18 -7.77
C CYS A 357 4.34 -10.73 -9.09
N PRO A 358 3.56 -11.82 -9.08
CA PRO A 358 2.73 -12.16 -10.23
C PRO A 358 1.79 -11.01 -10.58
N LEU A 359 1.57 -10.78 -11.88
CA LEU A 359 0.59 -9.81 -12.32
C LEU A 359 -0.79 -10.13 -11.72
N THR A 360 -1.32 -9.22 -10.92
CA THR A 360 -2.57 -9.40 -10.18
C THR A 360 -3.59 -8.35 -10.65
N PRO A 361 -4.54 -8.73 -11.50
CA PRO A 361 -5.57 -7.83 -12.03
C PRO A 361 -6.71 -7.72 -11.02
N PHE A 362 -6.60 -6.82 -10.06
CA PHE A 362 -7.66 -6.64 -9.06
C PHE A 362 -9.02 -6.36 -9.70
N PRO A 363 -10.12 -6.88 -9.11
CA PRO A 363 -11.47 -6.58 -9.57
C PRO A 363 -11.71 -5.07 -9.72
N ASN A 364 -12.53 -4.70 -10.70
CA ASN A 364 -12.87 -3.31 -11.05
C ASN A 364 -11.72 -2.45 -11.62
N LEU A 365 -10.56 -3.04 -11.93
CA LEU A 365 -9.52 -2.38 -12.73
C LEU A 365 -9.63 -2.78 -14.21
N PRO A 366 -9.16 -1.95 -15.17
CA PRO A 366 -9.19 -2.30 -16.60
C PRO A 366 -8.51 -3.62 -16.92
N MET A 367 -7.41 -3.89 -16.22
CA MET A 367 -6.64 -5.11 -16.39
C MET A 367 -7.43 -6.37 -15.99
N TYR A 368 -8.41 -6.26 -15.06
CA TYR A 368 -9.31 -7.36 -14.72
C TYR A 368 -10.11 -7.84 -15.95
N GLN A 369 -10.66 -6.93 -16.72
CA GLN A 369 -11.43 -7.28 -17.92
C GLN A 369 -10.55 -7.95 -18.99
N LYS A 370 -9.30 -7.51 -19.14
CA LYS A 370 -8.34 -8.11 -20.08
C LYS A 370 -8.07 -9.59 -19.80
N TYR A 371 -8.11 -10.01 -18.53
CA TYR A 371 -7.77 -11.38 -18.13
C TYR A 371 -8.97 -12.17 -17.58
N LYS A 372 -10.19 -11.64 -17.66
CA LYS A 372 -11.41 -12.21 -17.06
C LYS A 372 -11.60 -13.70 -17.32
N ASP A 373 -11.41 -14.15 -18.56
CA ASP A 373 -11.62 -15.54 -18.98
C ASP A 373 -10.48 -16.49 -18.56
N ARG A 374 -9.41 -15.95 -17.98
CA ARG A 374 -8.21 -16.69 -17.54
C ARG A 374 -7.98 -16.61 -16.04
N LEU A 375 -8.91 -16.00 -15.30
CA LEU A 375 -8.77 -15.88 -13.86
C LEU A 375 -8.88 -17.23 -13.17
N LEU A 376 -8.03 -17.45 -12.19
CA LEU A 376 -8.01 -18.62 -11.32
C LEU A 376 -8.74 -18.38 -9.99
N LEU A 377 -9.15 -17.14 -9.75
CA LEU A 377 -9.79 -16.68 -8.52
C LEU A 377 -11.16 -16.10 -8.83
N ARG A 378 -12.13 -16.33 -7.95
CA ARG A 378 -13.40 -15.63 -7.94
C ARG A 378 -13.24 -14.28 -7.22
N ILE A 379 -14.15 -13.34 -7.45
CA ILE A 379 -14.11 -12.02 -6.79
C ILE A 379 -14.19 -12.18 -5.27
N GLU A 380 -14.98 -13.15 -4.80
CA GLU A 380 -15.23 -13.42 -3.38
C GLU A 380 -14.08 -14.13 -2.66
N ASP A 381 -13.10 -14.63 -3.38
CA ASP A 381 -11.89 -15.23 -2.81
C ASP A 381 -10.94 -14.14 -2.27
N TYR A 382 -11.47 -13.21 -1.46
CA TYR A 382 -10.81 -11.97 -1.04
C TYR A 382 -9.39 -12.16 -0.53
N GLU A 383 -9.16 -13.13 0.36
CA GLU A 383 -7.83 -13.39 0.95
C GLU A 383 -6.80 -13.89 -0.07
N MET A 384 -7.27 -14.39 -1.22
CA MET A 384 -6.43 -14.87 -2.30
C MET A 384 -5.96 -13.75 -3.24
N TRP A 385 -6.65 -12.61 -3.25
CA TRP A 385 -6.27 -11.43 -4.01
C TRP A 385 -5.08 -10.71 -3.36
N SER A 386 -3.99 -11.45 -3.20
CA SER A 386 -2.72 -10.96 -2.69
C SER A 386 -1.65 -11.02 -3.78
N PHE A 387 -0.65 -10.18 -3.70
CA PHE A 387 0.48 -10.16 -4.65
C PHE A 387 1.36 -11.42 -4.62
N SER A 388 1.03 -12.40 -3.78
CA SER A 388 1.79 -13.65 -3.66
C SER A 388 1.23 -14.80 -4.47
N LYS A 389 -0.02 -14.73 -4.93
CA LYS A 389 -0.65 -15.80 -5.69
C LYS A 389 -0.73 -15.50 -7.17
N VAL A 390 -0.58 -16.54 -7.99
CA VAL A 390 -0.86 -16.45 -9.42
C VAL A 390 -2.36 -16.45 -9.61
N SER A 391 -2.91 -15.31 -10.02
CA SER A 391 -4.34 -15.11 -10.22
C SER A 391 -4.80 -15.32 -11.67
N ILE A 392 -3.86 -15.38 -12.61
CA ILE A 392 -4.11 -15.55 -14.04
C ILE A 392 -3.51 -16.86 -14.51
N LYS A 393 -4.28 -17.68 -15.22
CA LYS A 393 -3.78 -18.94 -15.82
C LYS A 393 -2.70 -18.62 -16.86
N PRO A 394 -1.46 -19.17 -16.71
CA PRO A 394 -0.40 -19.00 -17.70
C PRO A 394 -0.79 -19.57 -19.06
N SER A 395 -0.33 -18.95 -20.16
CA SER A 395 -0.69 -19.38 -21.52
C SER A 395 0.36 -20.26 -22.19
N LYS A 396 1.64 -20.08 -21.86
CA LYS A 396 2.75 -20.78 -22.55
C LYS A 396 3.33 -21.97 -21.77
N ILE A 397 3.16 -22.00 -20.47
CA ILE A 397 3.65 -23.08 -19.59
C ILE A 397 2.58 -23.45 -18.58
N SER A 398 2.67 -24.67 -18.02
CA SER A 398 1.73 -25.10 -16.98
C SER A 398 1.85 -24.23 -15.73
N LEU A 399 0.76 -24.10 -14.94
CA LEU A 399 0.74 -23.34 -13.71
C LEU A 399 1.78 -23.84 -12.69
N SER A 400 1.97 -25.19 -12.60
CA SER A 400 3.01 -25.79 -11.77
C SER A 400 4.42 -25.36 -12.24
N ARG A 401 4.65 -25.33 -13.56
CA ARG A 401 5.94 -24.85 -14.10
C ARG A 401 6.15 -23.37 -13.83
N TYR A 402 5.09 -22.56 -13.91
CA TYR A 402 5.16 -21.14 -13.62
C TYR A 402 5.54 -20.89 -12.15
N TYR A 403 4.94 -21.60 -11.19
CA TYR A 403 5.34 -21.56 -9.78
C TYR A 403 6.79 -21.99 -9.57
N PHE A 404 7.26 -23.00 -10.31
CA PHE A 404 8.66 -23.43 -10.25
C PHE A 404 9.62 -22.34 -10.73
N GLU A 405 9.29 -21.61 -11.80
CA GLU A 405 10.12 -20.49 -12.26
C GLU A 405 10.10 -19.33 -11.25
N ILE A 406 8.96 -19.05 -10.58
CA ILE A 406 8.91 -18.09 -9.46
C ILE A 406 9.86 -18.52 -8.35
N LEU A 407 9.82 -19.79 -7.91
CA LEU A 407 10.73 -20.32 -6.88
C LEU A 407 12.20 -20.13 -7.28
N LYS A 408 12.55 -20.47 -8.52
CA LYS A 408 13.91 -20.23 -9.04
C LYS A 408 14.30 -18.76 -9.00
N PHE A 409 13.35 -17.85 -9.27
CA PHE A 409 13.61 -16.43 -9.22
C PHE A 409 13.75 -15.92 -7.77
N ILE A 410 12.95 -16.41 -6.83
CA ILE A 410 13.11 -16.12 -5.39
C ILE A 410 14.51 -16.51 -4.92
N LEU A 411 14.96 -17.74 -5.24
CA LEU A 411 16.29 -18.20 -4.87
C LEU A 411 17.40 -17.36 -5.54
N PHE A 412 17.23 -17.01 -6.81
CA PHE A 412 18.17 -16.17 -7.54
C PHE A 412 18.30 -14.78 -6.90
N VAL A 413 17.18 -14.13 -6.55
CA VAL A 413 17.18 -12.80 -5.90
C VAL A 413 17.87 -12.89 -4.53
N ASN A 414 17.49 -13.84 -3.70
CA ASN A 414 18.01 -13.93 -2.33
C ASN A 414 19.47 -14.39 -2.25
N LEU A 415 19.92 -15.25 -3.17
CA LEU A 415 21.28 -15.83 -3.12
C LEU A 415 22.30 -15.11 -4.03
N ARG A 416 21.83 -14.35 -5.02
CA ARG A 416 22.72 -13.79 -6.06
C ARG A 416 22.63 -12.28 -6.26
N LEU A 417 21.49 -11.67 -5.91
CA LEU A 417 21.26 -10.23 -6.13
C LEU A 417 21.26 -9.45 -4.81
N ASN A 418 20.43 -9.83 -3.86
CA ASN A 418 20.34 -9.11 -2.58
C ASN A 418 21.59 -9.44 -1.74
N SER A 419 22.52 -8.51 -1.69
CA SER A 419 23.78 -8.70 -0.96
C SER A 419 23.54 -8.69 0.55
N ALA A 420 23.92 -9.77 1.23
CA ALA A 420 23.89 -9.83 2.70
C ALA A 420 24.77 -8.72 3.30
N SER A 421 25.92 -8.44 2.71
CA SER A 421 26.81 -7.35 3.15
C SER A 421 26.13 -5.99 3.04
N TYR A 422 25.43 -5.70 1.92
CA TYR A 422 24.64 -4.48 1.77
C TYR A 422 23.56 -4.38 2.88
N MET A 423 22.81 -5.47 3.09
CA MET A 423 21.74 -5.49 4.10
C MET A 423 22.26 -5.26 5.51
N ILE A 424 23.39 -5.88 5.87
CA ILE A 424 24.01 -5.70 7.18
C ILE A 424 24.52 -4.25 7.35
N ASN A 425 25.25 -3.75 6.36
CA ASN A 425 25.85 -2.41 6.41
C ASN A 425 24.78 -1.30 6.39
N ARG A 426 23.67 -1.53 5.69
CA ARG A 426 22.60 -0.52 5.54
C ARG A 426 21.59 -0.55 6.67
N PHE A 427 21.20 -1.73 7.14
CA PHE A 427 20.07 -1.94 8.05
C PHE A 427 20.40 -2.75 9.32
N GLY A 428 21.64 -3.22 9.43
CA GLY A 428 22.07 -4.04 10.55
C GLY A 428 21.74 -5.53 10.45
N PHE A 429 22.44 -6.34 11.23
CA PHE A 429 22.34 -7.80 11.20
C PHE A 429 20.96 -8.34 11.59
N MET A 430 20.29 -7.72 12.57
CA MET A 430 18.94 -8.13 12.99
C MET A 430 17.90 -7.97 11.88
N THR A 431 18.05 -6.95 11.05
CA THR A 431 17.17 -6.76 9.87
C THR A 431 17.39 -7.87 8.86
N LEU A 432 18.64 -8.28 8.59
CA LEU A 432 18.92 -9.42 7.72
C LEU A 432 18.26 -10.70 8.22
N ILE A 433 18.35 -11.01 9.53
CA ILE A 433 17.69 -12.18 10.12
C ILE A 433 16.17 -12.12 9.91
N ARG A 434 15.55 -10.97 10.18
CA ARG A 434 14.10 -10.77 10.02
C ARG A 434 13.65 -11.01 8.58
N ILE A 435 14.36 -10.43 7.61
CA ILE A 435 14.11 -10.57 6.18
C ILE A 435 14.29 -12.01 5.72
N THR A 436 15.36 -12.67 6.17
CA THR A 436 15.62 -14.08 5.84
C THR A 436 14.51 -14.99 6.38
N LYS A 437 14.06 -14.78 7.62
CA LYS A 437 12.91 -15.51 8.19
C LYS A 437 11.64 -15.32 7.35
N GLY A 438 11.37 -14.09 6.90
CA GLY A 438 10.26 -13.78 6.01
C GLY A 438 10.37 -14.54 4.68
N SER A 439 11.54 -14.51 4.04
CA SER A 439 11.81 -15.22 2.78
C SER A 439 11.69 -16.74 2.92
N ILE A 440 12.16 -17.32 4.02
CA ILE A 440 12.05 -18.76 4.30
C ILE A 440 10.59 -19.19 4.43
N LYS A 441 9.74 -18.40 5.07
CA LYS A 441 8.29 -18.68 5.21
C LYS A 441 7.56 -18.73 3.85
N ILE A 442 8.07 -18.06 2.85
CA ILE A 442 7.47 -18.01 1.51
C ILE A 442 7.75 -19.29 0.71
N LEU A 443 8.92 -19.91 0.86
CA LEU A 443 9.32 -21.09 0.08
C LEU A 443 8.35 -22.27 0.22
N PRO A 444 7.97 -22.73 1.43
CA PRO A 444 7.00 -23.82 1.60
C PRO A 444 5.65 -23.53 0.97
N LEU A 445 5.19 -22.27 1.01
CA LEU A 445 3.93 -21.86 0.39
C LEU A 445 3.96 -22.10 -1.13
N TYR A 446 5.02 -21.63 -1.81
CA TYR A 446 5.14 -21.82 -3.26
C TYR A 446 5.36 -23.30 -3.63
N ILE A 447 6.08 -24.07 -2.82
CA ILE A 447 6.23 -25.52 -3.01
C ILE A 447 4.86 -26.18 -2.88
N LYS A 448 4.07 -25.85 -1.85
CA LYS A 448 2.72 -26.37 -1.66
C LYS A 448 1.82 -26.05 -2.86
N LEU A 449 1.77 -24.78 -3.30
CA LEU A 449 1.00 -24.36 -4.47
C LEU A 449 1.41 -25.11 -5.74
N MET A 450 2.71 -25.30 -5.95
CA MET A 450 3.23 -26.07 -7.10
C MET A 450 2.76 -27.54 -7.07
N LEU A 451 2.71 -28.17 -5.89
CA LEU A 451 2.31 -29.56 -5.74
C LEU A 451 0.79 -29.76 -5.80
N GLU A 452 0.00 -28.83 -5.24
CA GLU A 452 -1.47 -28.87 -5.31
C GLU A 452 -1.95 -28.82 -6.77
N VAL A 453 -1.39 -27.93 -7.57
CA VAL A 453 -1.71 -27.80 -9.00
C VAL A 453 -1.26 -29.01 -9.84
N ARG A 454 -0.30 -29.80 -9.37
CA ARG A 454 0.12 -31.02 -10.06
C ARG A 454 -0.89 -32.18 -9.89
N LYS A 455 -1.73 -32.10 -8.87
CA LYS A 455 -2.71 -33.14 -8.53
C LYS A 455 -4.11 -32.87 -9.10
N SER A 456 -4.38 -31.61 -9.50
CA SER A 456 -5.59 -31.17 -10.21
C SER A 456 -5.40 -31.22 -11.73
#